data_1729454b628d1088b6c3c90f0342e480
#
_entry.id   1729454b628d1088b6c3c90f0342e480
#
_cell.length_a   1.000
_cell.length_b   1.000
_cell.length_c   1.000
_cell.angle_alpha   90.00
_cell.angle_beta   90.00
_cell.angle_gamma   90.00
#
_symmetry.space_group_name_H-M   'P 1'
#
loop_
_entity.id
_entity.type
_entity.pdbx_description
1 polymer ?
#
loop_
_entity_poly.entity_id
_entity_poly.type
_entity_poly.pdbx_seq_one_letter_code
_entity_poly.pdbx_strand_id
1 'polypeptide(L)'
;MARITGNRVDAPAGAVPAYNDYGPGFYCTPYAELAREWACPQRGKDGIANRYELDLGGLGVLDLEAEGCSVLTWLAVLVSNRPVQVSSPIARDGMEYLRRVFGIDLEPYDVVRGYRADDSYFSFVRAFLNNTLSVAQVGRAMRLGGLGSQVMVRSELAFGRLCFRGYETVPACEYYPLRMCRDASARRAFQDERAAADLDGLYIRDILREEVGPDDPRIR
;
A
#
# COMPACT_ATOMS: atom_id res chain seq x y z
N MET A 1 -0.39 -1.97 22.71
CA MET A 1 0.63 -2.90 22.14
C MET A 1 0.07 -3.53 20.89
N ALA A 2 0.62 -3.22 19.72
CA ALA A 2 0.19 -3.81 18.46
C ALA A 2 0.99 -5.10 18.21
N ARG A 3 0.31 -6.18 17.81
CA ARG A 3 0.97 -7.40 17.34
C ARG A 3 1.11 -7.30 15.83
N ILE A 4 2.33 -7.43 15.34
CA ILE A 4 2.64 -7.36 13.92
C ILE A 4 3.47 -8.57 13.49
N THR A 5 3.27 -8.99 12.25
CA THR A 5 4.00 -10.13 11.69
C THR A 5 4.66 -9.68 10.38
N GLY A 6 5.94 -9.89 10.24
CA GLY A 6 6.68 -9.43 9.07
C GLY A 6 7.75 -10.42 8.61
N ASN A 7 8.03 -10.38 7.32
CA ASN A 7 8.89 -11.36 6.67
C ASN A 7 9.94 -10.74 5.74
N ARG A 8 10.45 -9.57 6.05
CA ARG A 8 11.58 -9.05 5.28
C ARG A 8 12.60 -8.42 6.20
N VAL A 9 13.65 -9.18 6.46
CA VAL A 9 14.91 -8.71 6.99
C VAL A 9 15.83 -8.57 5.79
N ASP A 10 16.34 -7.35 5.60
CA ASP A 10 17.57 -6.99 4.92
C ASP A 10 17.73 -7.26 3.42
N ALA A 11 17.79 -6.16 2.70
CA ALA A 11 18.76 -6.09 1.61
C ALA A 11 20.13 -5.84 2.25
N PRO A 12 21.18 -6.63 1.96
CA PRO A 12 22.53 -6.32 2.38
C PRO A 12 22.95 -4.94 1.88
N ALA A 13 23.80 -4.25 2.63
CA ALA A 13 24.34 -2.95 2.23
C ALA A 13 24.93 -3.05 0.80
N GLY A 14 24.34 -2.33 -0.15
CA GLY A 14 24.70 -2.39 -1.57
C GLY A 14 23.65 -3.03 -2.49
N ALA A 15 22.55 -3.58 -1.97
CA ALA A 15 21.43 -4.01 -2.80
C ALA A 15 20.73 -2.80 -3.43
N VAL A 16 20.28 -2.95 -4.68
CA VAL A 16 19.42 -2.00 -5.37
C VAL A 16 18.24 -1.65 -4.44
N PRO A 17 17.93 -0.35 -4.25
CA PRO A 17 16.82 0.05 -3.39
C PRO A 17 15.58 -0.75 -3.76
N ALA A 18 15.07 -1.57 -2.85
CA ALA A 18 13.79 -2.21 -3.07
C ALA A 18 12.76 -1.08 -3.05
N TYR A 19 12.12 -0.83 -4.19
CA TYR A 19 11.03 0.12 -4.28
C TYR A 19 9.84 -0.44 -3.50
N ASN A 20 9.69 0.02 -2.27
CA ASN A 20 8.57 -0.32 -1.40
C ASN A 20 7.53 0.79 -1.41
N ASP A 21 6.30 0.46 -1.03
CA ASP A 21 5.15 1.37 -1.15
C ASP A 21 5.31 2.69 -0.40
N TYR A 22 6.01 2.66 0.74
CA TYR A 22 6.25 3.82 1.63
C TYR A 22 7.73 4.16 1.79
N GLY A 23 8.59 3.61 0.92
CA GLY A 23 10.03 3.83 0.98
C GLY A 23 10.78 2.82 1.85
N PRO A 24 12.03 3.15 2.24
CA PRO A 24 12.87 2.27 3.05
C PRO A 24 12.30 2.04 4.45
N GLY A 25 12.26 0.79 4.91
CA GLY A 25 11.77 0.44 6.23
C GLY A 25 11.53 -1.06 6.38
N PHE A 26 11.17 -1.47 7.58
CA PHE A 26 10.75 -2.83 7.87
C PHE A 26 9.25 -2.96 7.70
N TYR A 27 8.82 -3.86 6.81
CA TYR A 27 7.41 -4.04 6.45
C TYR A 27 6.81 -5.25 7.14
N CYS A 28 5.66 -5.05 7.76
CA CYS A 28 4.89 -6.06 8.46
C CYS A 28 3.38 -5.82 8.28
N THR A 29 2.57 -6.69 8.83
CA THR A 29 1.12 -6.58 8.82
C THR A 29 0.54 -6.95 10.19
N PRO A 30 -0.57 -6.33 10.63
CA PRO A 30 -1.27 -6.73 11.84
C PRO A 30 -2.07 -8.04 11.67
N TYR A 31 -2.18 -8.56 10.44
CA TYR A 31 -2.96 -9.74 10.11
C TYR A 31 -2.06 -10.97 9.93
N ALA A 32 -2.13 -11.92 10.88
CA ALA A 32 -1.29 -13.12 10.86
C ALA A 32 -1.48 -13.95 9.60
N GLU A 33 -2.73 -14.11 9.13
CA GLU A 33 -3.04 -14.86 7.90
C GLU A 33 -2.36 -14.24 6.67
N LEU A 34 -2.39 -12.92 6.56
CA LEU A 34 -1.74 -12.21 5.47
C LEU A 34 -0.21 -12.37 5.52
N ALA A 35 0.37 -12.37 6.72
CA ALA A 35 1.79 -12.62 6.89
C ALA A 35 2.19 -14.05 6.48
N ARG A 36 1.35 -15.04 6.75
CA ARG A 36 1.55 -16.44 6.31
C ARG A 36 1.49 -16.54 4.78
N GLU A 37 0.54 -15.86 4.13
CA GLU A 37 0.49 -15.79 2.67
C GLU A 37 1.75 -15.13 2.08
N TRP A 38 2.27 -14.07 2.72
CA TRP A 38 3.51 -13.42 2.29
C TRP A 38 4.74 -14.32 2.46
N ALA A 39 4.73 -15.18 3.48
CA ALA A 39 5.81 -16.11 3.73
C ALA A 39 5.95 -17.15 2.62
N CYS A 40 4.89 -17.43 1.85
CA CYS A 40 4.85 -18.43 0.80
C CYS A 40 4.77 -17.82 -0.61
N PRO A 41 5.84 -17.15 -1.12
CA PRO A 41 5.82 -16.51 -2.43
C PRO A 41 5.94 -17.50 -3.60
N GLN A 42 6.37 -18.72 -3.32
CA GLN A 42 6.65 -19.74 -4.34
C GLN A 42 5.92 -21.04 -4.01
N ARG A 43 5.38 -21.69 -5.05
CA ARG A 43 4.71 -22.98 -4.93
C ARG A 43 5.69 -24.05 -4.41
N GLY A 44 5.27 -24.80 -3.42
CA GLY A 44 6.03 -25.94 -2.88
C GLY A 44 7.23 -25.55 -2.01
N LYS A 45 7.40 -24.27 -1.69
CA LYS A 45 8.46 -23.80 -0.80
C LYS A 45 7.84 -23.19 0.46
N ASP A 46 7.96 -23.90 1.58
CA ASP A 46 7.51 -23.45 2.87
C ASP A 46 8.22 -22.15 3.27
N GLY A 47 7.48 -21.30 3.95
CA GLY A 47 7.95 -20.00 4.42
C GLY A 47 8.13 -19.96 5.93
N ILE A 48 8.59 -18.80 6.40
CA ILE A 48 8.68 -18.48 7.82
C ILE A 48 7.93 -17.18 8.07
N ALA A 49 6.97 -17.19 8.98
CA ALA A 49 6.30 -16.00 9.48
C ALA A 49 6.87 -15.62 10.85
N ASN A 50 7.49 -14.43 10.92
CA ASN A 50 8.04 -13.90 12.16
C ASN A 50 6.99 -13.05 12.88
N ARG A 51 6.88 -13.21 14.19
CA ARG A 51 5.97 -12.46 15.05
C ARG A 51 6.73 -11.44 15.89
N TYR A 52 6.23 -10.21 15.86
CA TYR A 52 6.77 -9.11 16.66
C TYR A 52 5.65 -8.44 17.46
N GLU A 53 6.04 -7.77 18.51
CA GLU A 53 5.23 -6.76 19.20
C GLU A 53 5.90 -5.41 19.02
N LEU A 54 5.11 -4.40 18.67
CA LEU A 54 5.55 -3.01 18.54
C LEU A 54 4.81 -2.16 19.56
N ASP A 55 5.56 -1.49 20.42
CA ASP A 55 5.01 -0.48 21.30
C ASP A 55 4.97 0.86 20.56
N LEU A 56 3.76 1.35 20.31
CA LEU A 56 3.51 2.61 19.60
C LEU A 56 3.51 3.84 20.52
N GLY A 57 3.64 3.66 21.85
CA GLY A 57 3.58 4.78 22.81
C GLY A 57 4.66 5.83 22.52
N GLY A 58 4.26 7.08 22.24
CA GLY A 58 5.17 8.19 21.95
C GLY A 58 5.91 8.12 20.60
N LEU A 59 5.50 7.22 19.69
CA LEU A 59 5.95 7.23 18.29
C LEU A 59 5.04 8.12 17.44
N GLY A 60 5.63 8.80 16.46
CA GLY A 60 4.91 9.46 15.37
C GLY A 60 4.34 8.41 14.41
N VAL A 61 3.00 8.26 14.37
CA VAL A 61 2.32 7.30 13.51
C VAL A 61 1.51 8.02 12.45
N LEU A 62 1.78 7.74 11.16
CA LEU A 62 0.94 8.15 10.06
C LEU A 62 0.03 6.98 9.68
N ASP A 63 -1.28 7.18 9.77
CA ASP A 63 -2.28 6.19 9.34
C ASP A 63 -2.99 6.70 8.08
N LEU A 64 -2.60 6.14 6.92
CA LEU A 64 -3.18 6.46 5.60
C LEU A 64 -4.55 5.78 5.36
N GLU A 65 -4.99 4.93 6.31
CA GLU A 65 -6.32 4.31 6.30
C GLU A 65 -7.29 5.01 7.26
N ALA A 66 -6.81 6.02 8.00
CA ALA A 66 -7.63 6.74 8.96
C ALA A 66 -8.81 7.44 8.30
N GLU A 67 -9.91 7.55 9.03
CA GLU A 67 -11.07 8.32 8.60
C GLU A 67 -10.68 9.77 8.28
N GLY A 68 -11.04 10.25 7.10
CA GLY A 68 -10.65 11.57 6.60
C GLY A 68 -9.33 11.60 5.82
N CYS A 69 -8.55 10.53 5.79
CA CYS A 69 -7.41 10.43 4.88
C CYS A 69 -7.89 10.07 3.48
N SER A 70 -7.62 10.96 2.52
CA SER A 70 -8.00 10.71 1.12
C SER A 70 -7.14 9.61 0.49
N VAL A 71 -7.75 8.79 -0.35
CA VAL A 71 -7.02 7.82 -1.18
C VAL A 71 -5.97 8.51 -2.07
N LEU A 72 -6.16 9.80 -2.42
CA LEU A 72 -5.19 10.58 -3.20
C LEU A 72 -3.90 10.83 -2.41
N THR A 73 -3.98 10.99 -1.11
CA THR A 73 -2.81 11.09 -0.23
C THR A 73 -2.02 9.78 -0.23
N TRP A 74 -2.70 8.65 -0.09
CA TRP A 74 -2.05 7.34 -0.20
C TRP A 74 -1.41 7.14 -1.58
N LEU A 75 -2.11 7.50 -2.67
CA LEU A 75 -1.56 7.47 -4.03
C LEU A 75 -0.32 8.35 -4.18
N ALA A 76 -0.33 9.56 -3.61
CA ALA A 76 0.81 10.47 -3.65
C ALA A 76 2.04 9.88 -2.97
N VAL A 77 1.88 9.27 -1.79
CA VAL A 77 2.96 8.56 -1.08
C VAL A 77 3.48 7.40 -1.93
N LEU A 78 2.59 6.60 -2.49
CA LEU A 78 2.95 5.44 -3.32
C LEU A 78 3.75 5.83 -4.56
N VAL A 79 3.27 6.81 -5.36
CA VAL A 79 3.96 7.25 -6.58
C VAL A 79 5.25 8.03 -6.30
N SER A 80 5.45 8.49 -5.07
CA SER A 80 6.71 9.10 -4.64
C SER A 80 7.79 8.06 -4.32
N ASN A 81 7.40 6.87 -3.89
CA ASN A 81 8.32 5.81 -3.45
C ASN A 81 8.49 4.68 -4.46
N ARG A 82 7.53 4.47 -5.37
CA ARG A 82 7.63 3.44 -6.40
C ARG A 82 7.66 4.05 -7.81
N PRO A 83 8.51 3.51 -8.71
CA PRO A 83 8.52 3.93 -10.10
C PRO A 83 7.21 3.51 -10.78
N VAL A 84 6.48 4.48 -11.31
CA VAL A 84 5.30 4.27 -12.13
C VAL A 84 5.65 4.61 -13.56
N GLN A 85 5.61 3.60 -14.44
CA GLN A 85 5.78 3.86 -15.85
C GLN A 85 4.49 4.49 -16.40
N VAL A 86 4.58 5.75 -16.78
CA VAL A 86 3.49 6.51 -17.40
C VAL A 86 3.92 6.99 -18.78
N SER A 87 3.08 6.77 -19.77
CA SER A 87 3.35 7.13 -21.17
C SER A 87 2.55 8.36 -21.63
N SER A 88 1.38 8.61 -21.04
CA SER A 88 0.53 9.73 -21.44
C SER A 88 0.91 11.04 -20.73
N PRO A 89 0.76 12.20 -21.39
CA PRO A 89 0.97 13.51 -20.75
C PRO A 89 0.13 13.67 -19.48
N ILE A 90 -1.16 13.34 -19.55
CA ILE A 90 -2.08 13.46 -18.42
C ILE A 90 -1.66 12.64 -17.21
N ALA A 91 -1.10 11.45 -17.43
CA ALA A 91 -0.61 10.60 -16.34
C ALA A 91 0.65 11.19 -15.68
N ARG A 92 1.51 11.84 -16.45
CA ARG A 92 2.68 12.55 -15.90
C ARG A 92 2.27 13.76 -15.09
N ASP A 93 1.41 14.60 -15.65
CA ASP A 93 0.90 15.80 -14.99
C ASP A 93 0.13 15.43 -13.72
N GLY A 94 -0.70 14.38 -13.79
CA GLY A 94 -1.44 13.84 -12.66
C GLY A 94 -0.54 13.32 -11.53
N MET A 95 0.52 12.58 -11.89
CA MET A 95 1.49 12.09 -10.91
C MET A 95 2.24 13.24 -10.22
N GLU A 96 2.60 14.27 -10.98
CA GLU A 96 3.27 15.46 -10.46
C GLU A 96 2.34 16.27 -9.56
N TYR A 97 1.08 16.41 -9.96
CA TYR A 97 0.04 17.05 -9.17
C TYR A 97 -0.19 16.32 -7.83
N LEU A 98 -0.34 14.99 -7.86
CA LEU A 98 -0.50 14.20 -6.65
C LEU A 98 0.65 14.43 -5.67
N ARG A 99 1.90 14.39 -6.14
CA ARG A 99 3.07 14.62 -5.29
C ARG A 99 3.09 16.01 -4.67
N ARG A 100 2.72 17.02 -5.44
CA ARG A 100 2.75 18.42 -5.01
C ARG A 100 1.62 18.78 -4.06
N VAL A 101 0.40 18.30 -4.32
CA VAL A 101 -0.83 18.74 -3.62
C VAL A 101 -1.22 17.79 -2.49
N PHE A 102 -1.04 16.49 -2.70
CA PHE A 102 -1.43 15.44 -1.76
C PHE A 102 -0.24 14.74 -1.10
N GLY A 103 0.99 15.12 -1.47
CA GLY A 103 2.20 14.56 -0.89
C GLY A 103 2.33 14.89 0.60
N ILE A 104 2.77 13.90 1.36
CA ILE A 104 3.09 14.04 2.79
C ILE A 104 4.57 13.76 2.96
N ASP A 105 5.25 14.61 3.71
CA ASP A 105 6.59 14.32 4.20
C ASP A 105 6.52 13.19 5.25
N LEU A 106 7.22 12.10 5.00
CA LEU A 106 7.25 10.96 5.91
C LEU A 106 8.33 11.08 7.00
N GLU A 107 9.26 12.05 6.88
CA GLU A 107 10.37 12.22 7.82
C GLU A 107 9.94 12.36 9.30
N PRO A 108 8.84 13.07 9.63
CA PRO A 108 8.40 13.21 11.01
C PRO A 108 7.79 11.93 11.63
N TYR A 109 7.54 10.90 10.82
CA TYR A 109 6.85 9.70 11.29
C TYR A 109 7.81 8.53 11.50
N ASP A 110 7.63 7.84 12.61
CA ASP A 110 8.36 6.64 12.98
C ASP A 110 7.77 5.38 12.35
N VAL A 111 6.44 5.41 12.16
CA VAL A 111 5.65 4.30 11.63
C VAL A 111 4.64 4.83 10.63
N VAL A 112 4.51 4.15 9.49
CA VAL A 112 3.47 4.43 8.49
C VAL A 112 2.60 3.19 8.32
N ARG A 113 1.29 3.38 8.46
CA ARG A 113 0.28 2.36 8.19
C ARG A 113 -0.53 2.74 6.96
N GLY A 114 -0.89 1.76 6.14
CA GLY A 114 -1.71 2.02 4.96
C GLY A 114 -1.97 0.76 4.13
N TYR A 115 -2.68 0.94 3.03
CA TYR A 115 -3.00 -0.14 2.12
C TYR A 115 -1.73 -0.71 1.48
N ARG A 116 -1.72 -2.01 1.29
CA ARG A 116 -0.68 -2.68 0.53
C ARG A 116 -0.92 -2.50 -0.97
N ALA A 117 0.10 -2.10 -1.71
CA ALA A 117 0.08 -2.08 -3.16
C ALA A 117 1.03 -3.15 -3.71
N ASP A 118 0.56 -4.37 -3.91
CA ASP A 118 1.31 -5.34 -4.70
C ASP A 118 1.15 -5.07 -6.21
N ASP A 119 1.83 -5.86 -7.04
CA ASP A 119 1.85 -5.64 -8.49
C ASP A 119 0.46 -5.69 -9.13
N SER A 120 -0.49 -6.45 -8.54
CA SER A 120 -1.87 -6.52 -9.01
C SER A 120 -2.60 -5.19 -8.83
N TYR A 121 -2.33 -4.48 -7.72
CA TYR A 121 -2.95 -3.18 -7.43
C TYR A 121 -2.28 -1.99 -8.12
N PHE A 122 -1.06 -2.15 -8.58
CA PHE A 122 -0.43 -1.15 -9.43
C PHE A 122 -1.22 -0.88 -10.72
N SER A 123 -2.06 -1.82 -11.12
CA SER A 123 -3.01 -1.63 -12.23
C SER A 123 -4.03 -0.55 -11.94
N PHE A 124 -4.52 -0.43 -10.69
CA PHE A 124 -5.45 0.62 -10.29
C PHE A 124 -4.79 2.00 -10.33
N VAL A 125 -3.56 2.11 -9.83
CA VAL A 125 -2.79 3.35 -9.87
C VAL A 125 -2.60 3.82 -11.32
N ARG A 126 -2.17 2.92 -12.20
CA ARG A 126 -2.01 3.24 -13.63
C ARG A 126 -3.32 3.60 -14.31
N ALA A 127 -4.41 2.89 -13.99
CA ALA A 127 -5.73 3.18 -14.54
C ALA A 127 -6.26 4.54 -14.11
N PHE A 128 -6.07 4.90 -12.82
CA PHE A 128 -6.40 6.23 -12.31
C PHE A 128 -5.59 7.32 -13.03
N LEU A 129 -4.27 7.19 -13.08
CA LEU A 129 -3.40 8.16 -13.75
C LEU A 129 -3.69 8.28 -15.25
N ASN A 130 -4.14 7.21 -15.90
CA ASN A 130 -4.58 7.23 -17.30
C ASN A 130 -6.05 7.65 -17.49
N ASN A 131 -6.67 8.23 -16.48
CA ASN A 131 -8.04 8.74 -16.53
C ASN A 131 -9.11 7.68 -16.85
N THR A 132 -8.88 6.44 -16.42
CA THR A 132 -9.81 5.31 -16.67
C THR A 132 -10.53 4.83 -15.42
N LEU A 133 -10.12 5.27 -14.24
CA LEU A 133 -10.81 5.07 -12.97
C LEU A 133 -10.98 6.41 -12.24
N SER A 134 -12.12 6.57 -11.56
CA SER A 134 -12.36 7.70 -10.67
C SER A 134 -11.72 7.52 -9.29
N VAL A 135 -11.64 8.59 -8.50
CA VAL A 135 -11.21 8.56 -7.10
C VAL A 135 -12.03 7.57 -6.30
N ALA A 136 -13.37 7.59 -6.47
CA ALA A 136 -14.27 6.70 -5.75
C ALA A 136 -14.03 5.22 -6.10
N GLN A 137 -13.78 4.91 -7.36
CA GLN A 137 -13.47 3.56 -7.82
C GLN A 137 -12.15 3.04 -7.22
N VAL A 138 -11.10 3.88 -7.21
CA VAL A 138 -9.83 3.51 -6.55
C VAL A 138 -10.02 3.32 -5.05
N GLY A 139 -10.76 4.21 -4.39
CA GLY A 139 -11.05 4.10 -2.96
C GLY A 139 -11.82 2.82 -2.60
N ARG A 140 -12.81 2.42 -3.41
CA ARG A 140 -13.51 1.14 -3.24
C ARG A 140 -12.58 -0.05 -3.43
N ALA A 141 -11.78 -0.03 -4.49
CA ALA A 141 -10.83 -1.09 -4.78
C ALA A 141 -9.85 -1.34 -3.64
N MET A 142 -9.31 -0.27 -3.05
CA MET A 142 -8.39 -0.38 -1.91
C MET A 142 -9.04 -1.01 -0.68
N ARG A 143 -10.29 -0.67 -0.40
CA ARG A 143 -11.04 -1.21 0.75
C ARG A 143 -11.59 -2.62 0.51
N LEU A 144 -12.10 -2.89 -0.70
CA LEU A 144 -12.77 -4.15 -1.03
C LEU A 144 -11.82 -5.27 -1.42
N GLY A 145 -10.62 -4.94 -1.86
CA GLY A 145 -9.68 -5.91 -2.40
C GLY A 145 -9.10 -6.90 -1.38
N GLY A 146 -9.36 -6.72 -0.09
CA GLY A 146 -8.95 -7.66 0.95
C GLY A 146 -7.44 -7.89 1.04
N LEU A 147 -6.60 -7.02 0.46
CA LEU A 147 -5.14 -7.11 0.55
C LEU A 147 -4.61 -6.84 1.95
N GLY A 148 -5.45 -6.23 2.77
CA GLY A 148 -5.11 -5.86 4.13
C GLY A 148 -4.18 -4.66 4.22
N SER A 149 -3.95 -4.25 5.46
CA SER A 149 -3.04 -3.18 5.81
C SER A 149 -1.62 -3.69 5.92
N GLN A 150 -0.68 -2.83 5.57
CA GLN A 150 0.72 -2.99 5.93
C GLN A 150 1.16 -1.89 6.88
N VAL A 151 2.18 -2.20 7.65
CA VAL A 151 2.83 -1.28 8.59
C VAL A 151 4.31 -1.23 8.21
N MET A 152 4.82 -0.03 7.97
CA MET A 152 6.23 0.21 7.78
C MET A 152 6.81 0.82 9.06
N VAL A 153 7.78 0.14 9.66
CA VAL A 153 8.61 0.67 10.75
C VAL A 153 9.83 1.33 10.12
N ARG A 154 10.01 2.63 10.39
CA ARG A 154 10.97 3.46 9.65
C ARG A 154 12.15 3.93 10.50
N SER A 155 11.89 4.48 11.68
CA SER A 155 12.92 5.09 12.50
C SER A 155 13.65 4.08 13.39
N GLU A 156 14.89 4.42 13.76
CA GLU A 156 15.66 3.65 14.76
C GLU A 156 14.92 3.57 16.11
N LEU A 157 14.21 4.64 16.48
CA LEU A 157 13.40 4.68 17.69
C LEU A 157 12.31 3.60 17.64
N ALA A 158 11.58 3.49 16.53
CA ALA A 158 10.54 2.48 16.37
C ALA A 158 11.14 1.06 16.30
N PHE A 159 12.28 0.88 15.64
CA PHE A 159 13.01 -0.39 15.66
C PHE A 159 13.42 -0.81 17.07
N GLY A 160 13.87 0.11 17.90
CA GLY A 160 14.21 -0.16 19.32
C GLY A 160 13.02 -0.62 20.17
N ARG A 161 11.78 -0.38 19.70
CA ARG A 161 10.53 -0.82 20.34
C ARG A 161 9.92 -2.06 19.71
N LEU A 162 10.57 -2.63 18.70
CA LEU A 162 10.14 -3.85 18.05
C LEU A 162 10.70 -5.06 18.81
N CYS A 163 9.82 -5.84 19.43
CA CYS A 163 10.20 -7.02 20.20
C CYS A 163 9.86 -8.30 19.45
N PHE A 164 10.86 -9.09 19.08
CA PHE A 164 10.66 -10.40 18.47
C PHE A 164 10.03 -11.37 19.47
N ARG A 165 8.97 -12.07 19.03
CA ARG A 165 8.17 -13.00 19.86
C ARG A 165 8.19 -14.45 19.36
N GLY A 166 8.97 -14.73 18.35
CA GLY A 166 9.09 -16.04 17.77
C GLY A 166 8.70 -16.12 16.29
N TYR A 167 8.73 -17.29 15.76
CA TYR A 167 8.39 -17.56 14.37
C TYR A 167 7.59 -18.85 14.25
N GLU A 168 6.95 -19.05 13.10
CA GLU A 168 6.30 -20.30 12.72
C GLU A 168 6.70 -20.67 11.29
N THR A 169 6.82 -21.97 11.03
CA THR A 169 6.94 -22.50 9.67
C THR A 169 5.56 -22.51 9.02
N VAL A 170 5.47 -21.96 7.81
CA VAL A 170 4.21 -21.80 7.09
C VAL A 170 4.21 -22.75 5.89
N PRO A 171 3.29 -23.73 5.84
CA PRO A 171 3.26 -24.71 4.76
C PRO A 171 2.78 -24.06 3.44
N ALA A 172 3.59 -24.16 2.40
CA ALA A 172 3.26 -23.62 1.08
C ALA A 172 2.05 -24.32 0.44
N CYS A 173 1.80 -25.59 0.77
CA CYS A 173 0.63 -26.31 0.26
C CYS A 173 -0.70 -25.67 0.70
N GLU A 174 -0.73 -24.99 1.85
CA GLU A 174 -1.89 -24.31 2.41
C GLU A 174 -1.94 -22.82 1.98
N TYR A 175 -0.85 -22.09 2.19
CA TYR A 175 -0.86 -20.62 2.09
C TYR A 175 -0.53 -20.07 0.70
N TYR A 176 0.18 -20.80 -0.14
CA TYR A 176 0.38 -20.40 -1.52
C TYR A 176 -0.94 -20.33 -2.33
N PRO A 177 -1.85 -21.32 -2.26
CA PRO A 177 -3.16 -21.22 -2.90
C PRO A 177 -4.00 -20.05 -2.39
N LEU A 178 -3.98 -19.75 -1.09
CA LEU A 178 -4.70 -18.61 -0.50
C LEU A 178 -4.19 -17.28 -1.07
N ARG A 179 -2.86 -17.11 -1.13
CA ARG A 179 -2.23 -15.97 -1.79
C ARG A 179 -2.69 -15.83 -3.24
N MET A 180 -2.67 -16.92 -4.03
CA MET A 180 -3.10 -16.89 -5.44
C MET A 180 -4.58 -16.56 -5.58
N CYS A 181 -5.44 -17.05 -4.68
CA CYS A 181 -6.85 -16.69 -4.63
C CYS A 181 -7.05 -15.21 -4.35
N ARG A 182 -6.29 -14.63 -3.43
CA ARG A 182 -6.32 -13.20 -3.11
C ARG A 182 -5.92 -12.35 -4.32
N ASP A 183 -4.83 -12.68 -4.98
CA ASP A 183 -4.38 -12.02 -6.20
C ASP A 183 -5.41 -12.11 -7.33
N ALA A 184 -6.04 -13.27 -7.50
CA ALA A 184 -7.09 -13.46 -8.51
C ALA A 184 -8.36 -12.64 -8.18
N SER A 185 -8.71 -12.53 -6.89
CA SER A 185 -9.84 -11.71 -6.44
C SER A 185 -9.58 -10.22 -6.66
N ALA A 186 -8.36 -9.75 -6.39
CA ALA A 186 -7.94 -8.39 -6.65
C ALA A 186 -8.04 -8.03 -8.15
N ARG A 187 -7.58 -8.93 -9.02
CA ARG A 187 -7.67 -8.73 -10.48
C ARG A 187 -9.11 -8.71 -10.98
N ARG A 188 -9.98 -9.54 -10.42
CA ARG A 188 -11.43 -9.50 -10.74
C ARG A 188 -12.04 -8.18 -10.31
N ALA A 189 -11.82 -7.77 -9.06
CA ALA A 189 -12.30 -6.48 -8.55
C ALA A 189 -11.84 -5.30 -9.42
N PHE A 190 -10.59 -5.36 -9.94
CA PHE A 190 -10.10 -4.36 -10.89
C PHE A 190 -10.91 -4.33 -12.18
N GLN A 191 -11.19 -5.50 -12.76
CA GLN A 191 -11.97 -5.59 -14.00
C GLN A 191 -13.40 -5.12 -13.80
N ASP A 192 -14.01 -5.48 -12.68
CA ASP A 192 -15.37 -5.08 -12.31
C ASP A 192 -15.46 -3.56 -12.12
N GLU A 193 -14.54 -2.95 -11.38
CA GLU A 193 -14.48 -1.50 -11.20
C GLU A 193 -14.23 -0.77 -12.53
N ARG A 194 -13.38 -1.32 -13.38
CA ARG A 194 -13.09 -0.74 -14.70
C ARG A 194 -14.27 -0.86 -15.66
N ALA A 195 -15.07 -1.90 -15.55
CA ALA A 195 -16.26 -2.11 -16.37
C ALA A 195 -17.44 -1.25 -15.88
N ALA A 196 -17.48 -0.90 -14.60
CA ALA A 196 -18.48 -0.04 -14.02
C ALA A 196 -18.27 1.42 -14.49
N ALA A 197 -19.21 1.96 -15.27
CA ALA A 197 -19.18 3.36 -15.65
C ALA A 197 -19.44 4.24 -14.42
N ASP A 198 -18.54 5.20 -14.15
CA ASP A 198 -18.71 6.22 -13.13
C ASP A 198 -18.79 7.59 -13.82
N LEU A 199 -19.97 7.90 -14.37
CA LEU A 199 -20.18 9.07 -15.22
C LEU A 199 -20.04 10.40 -14.45
N ASP A 200 -20.36 10.39 -13.17
CA ASP A 200 -20.26 11.56 -12.28
C ASP A 200 -18.99 11.53 -11.42
N GLY A 201 -18.11 10.55 -11.65
CA GLY A 201 -16.90 10.34 -10.89
C GLY A 201 -15.85 11.43 -11.12
N LEU A 202 -15.08 11.71 -10.08
CA LEU A 202 -13.93 12.63 -10.15
C LEU A 202 -12.70 11.88 -10.70
N TYR A 203 -12.28 12.21 -11.90
CA TYR A 203 -11.13 11.63 -12.58
C TYR A 203 -9.89 12.50 -12.47
N ILE A 204 -8.70 11.96 -12.76
CA ILE A 204 -7.44 12.72 -12.67
C ILE A 204 -7.45 13.95 -13.56
N ARG A 205 -8.10 13.91 -14.73
CA ARG A 205 -8.25 15.10 -15.61
C ARG A 205 -9.07 16.21 -14.96
N ASP A 206 -10.11 15.83 -14.23
CA ASP A 206 -10.97 16.80 -13.55
C ASP A 206 -10.26 17.40 -12.34
N ILE A 207 -9.49 16.57 -11.61
CA ILE A 207 -8.63 17.03 -10.51
C ILE A 207 -7.63 18.08 -11.01
N LEU A 208 -7.00 17.84 -12.16
CA LEU A 208 -6.05 18.79 -12.75
C LEU A 208 -6.72 20.07 -13.22
N ARG A 209 -7.89 19.96 -13.88
CA ARG A 209 -8.63 21.11 -14.43
C ARG A 209 -9.19 22.01 -13.34
N GLU A 210 -9.68 21.42 -12.25
CA GLU A 210 -10.37 22.11 -11.17
C GLU A 210 -9.44 22.43 -10.00
N GLU A 211 -8.18 22.07 -10.09
CA GLU A 211 -7.15 22.25 -9.04
C GLU A 211 -7.62 21.71 -7.68
N VAL A 212 -8.21 20.50 -7.69
CA VAL A 212 -8.81 19.87 -6.51
C VAL A 212 -7.77 19.69 -5.40
N GLY A 213 -8.01 20.31 -4.26
CA GLY A 213 -7.13 20.25 -3.08
C GLY A 213 -7.58 19.22 -2.02
N PRO A 214 -6.80 19.06 -0.93
CA PRO A 214 -7.08 18.06 0.13
C PRO A 214 -8.40 18.28 0.89
N ASP A 215 -8.93 19.51 0.87
CA ASP A 215 -10.16 19.86 1.59
C ASP A 215 -11.43 19.69 0.75
N ASP A 216 -11.30 19.27 -0.52
CA ASP A 216 -12.45 19.05 -1.40
C ASP A 216 -13.33 17.91 -0.86
N PRO A 217 -14.63 18.12 -0.64
CA PRO A 217 -15.53 17.09 -0.08
C PRO A 217 -15.70 15.86 -0.98
N ARG A 218 -15.40 15.97 -2.28
CA ARG A 218 -15.55 14.87 -3.24
C ARG A 218 -14.46 13.78 -3.12
N ILE A 219 -13.40 14.05 -2.37
CA ILE A 219 -12.27 13.12 -2.21
C ILE A 219 -12.22 12.43 -0.82
N ARG A 220 -13.21 12.66 0.01
CA ARG A 220 -13.35 12.10 1.36
C ARG A 220 -14.05 10.74 1.38
#